data_cef7e8dac08b8494be7ab5bbb32f4cd7
#
_entry.id   cef7e8dac08b8494be7ab5bbb32f4cd7
#
_cell.length_a   1.000
_cell.length_b   1.000
_cell.length_c   1.000
_cell.angle_alpha   90.00
_cell.angle_beta   90.00
_cell.angle_gamma   90.00
#
_symmetry.space_group_name_H-M   'P 1'
#
loop_
_entity.id
_entity.type
_entity.pdbx_description
1 polymer ?
#
loop_
_entity_poly.entity_id
_entity_poly.type
_entity_poly.pdbx_seq_one_letter_code
_entity_poly.pdbx_strand_id
1 'polypeptide(L)'
;MTDEHRIQQRLAEIAAVADSMPGVVIVLNDDCRRVLYMSARGLAELGTTLAEVTALGEEYYARYFNPDEAHEYVPKVVGLLERNDLSYTVTFFQQVRTGPQGCFELHLSTARVLLQGQQGRPLLTICLSCRIDPDSHITTKVQRLLDENTFLRAHAARFAGLTKRERQVLAGISRGLSSGELAEALFISAQTVDTHRRNLRQKLQTTSAFELGQYARAFDLI
;
A
#
# COMPACT_ATOMS: atom_id res chain seq x y z
N MET A 1 7.10 -25.28 -30.11
CA MET A 1 7.41 -23.86 -29.88
C MET A 1 7.98 -23.76 -28.49
N THR A 2 9.17 -23.19 -28.33
CA THR A 2 9.83 -23.04 -27.01
C THR A 2 9.13 -21.97 -26.17
N ASP A 3 9.29 -22.02 -24.85
CA ASP A 3 8.73 -20.99 -23.95
C ASP A 3 9.28 -19.60 -24.30
N GLU A 4 10.57 -19.50 -24.67
CA GLU A 4 11.18 -18.25 -25.12
C GLU A 4 10.46 -17.63 -26.35
N HIS A 5 10.16 -18.43 -27.35
CA HIS A 5 9.43 -17.95 -28.53
C HIS A 5 8.02 -17.47 -28.18
N ARG A 6 7.33 -18.17 -27.28
CA ARG A 6 6.00 -17.78 -26.77
C ARG A 6 6.04 -16.47 -25.98
N ILE A 7 7.10 -16.28 -25.18
CA ILE A 7 7.34 -15.01 -24.45
C ILE A 7 7.49 -13.87 -25.45
N GLN A 8 8.38 -13.98 -26.43
CA GLN A 8 8.63 -12.93 -27.42
C GLN A 8 7.37 -12.60 -28.24
N GLN A 9 6.63 -13.62 -28.66
CA GLN A 9 5.35 -13.41 -29.35
C GLN A 9 4.36 -12.64 -28.48
N ARG A 10 4.21 -13.01 -27.19
CA ARG A 10 3.26 -12.37 -26.27
C ARG A 10 3.67 -10.92 -25.96
N LEU A 11 4.96 -10.65 -25.82
CA LEU A 11 5.46 -9.29 -25.63
C LEU A 11 5.15 -8.42 -26.86
N ALA A 12 5.33 -8.94 -28.08
CA ALA A 12 5.00 -8.20 -29.31
C ALA A 12 3.49 -7.92 -29.42
N GLU A 13 2.63 -8.89 -29.08
CA GLU A 13 1.17 -8.72 -29.05
C GLU A 13 0.74 -7.61 -28.07
N ILE A 14 1.31 -7.58 -26.86
CA ILE A 14 1.03 -6.54 -25.86
C ILE A 14 1.56 -5.19 -26.34
N ALA A 15 2.78 -5.12 -26.85
CA ALA A 15 3.40 -3.88 -27.33
C ALA A 15 2.56 -3.20 -28.43
N ALA A 16 1.93 -3.99 -29.29
CA ALA A 16 1.09 -3.46 -30.38
C ALA A 16 -0.14 -2.68 -29.91
N VAL A 17 -0.62 -2.91 -28.67
CA VAL A 17 -1.85 -2.29 -28.16
C VAL A 17 -1.65 -1.49 -26.86
N ALA A 18 -0.51 -1.65 -26.19
CA ALA A 18 -0.29 -1.12 -24.86
C ALA A 18 -0.41 0.41 -24.78
N ASP A 19 0.05 1.14 -25.78
CA ASP A 19 -0.01 2.61 -25.81
C ASP A 19 -1.43 3.17 -26.05
N SER A 20 -2.37 2.32 -26.47
CA SER A 20 -3.80 2.67 -26.54
C SER A 20 -4.55 2.46 -25.23
N MET A 21 -3.94 1.83 -24.22
CA MET A 21 -4.54 1.60 -22.92
C MET A 21 -4.53 2.87 -22.06
N PRO A 22 -5.54 3.09 -21.20
CA PRO A 22 -5.66 4.32 -20.39
C PRO A 22 -4.67 4.40 -19.23
N GLY A 23 -3.89 3.37 -18.97
CA GLY A 23 -2.88 3.28 -17.89
C GLY A 23 -1.51 2.84 -18.40
N VAL A 24 -0.58 2.69 -17.49
CA VAL A 24 0.74 2.13 -17.74
C VAL A 24 0.63 0.61 -17.81
N VAL A 25 0.99 0.02 -18.94
CA VAL A 25 1.09 -1.43 -19.11
C VAL A 25 2.52 -1.87 -18.83
N ILE A 26 2.67 -2.86 -17.93
CA ILE A 26 3.96 -3.40 -17.54
C ILE A 26 3.88 -4.92 -17.69
N VAL A 27 4.87 -5.55 -18.31
CA VAL A 27 5.01 -7.00 -18.33
C VAL A 27 6.29 -7.37 -17.58
N LEU A 28 6.14 -8.27 -16.63
CA LEU A 28 7.19 -8.76 -15.74
C LEU A 28 7.50 -10.22 -16.07
N ASN A 29 8.71 -10.66 -15.73
CA ASN A 29 9.13 -12.05 -15.83
C ASN A 29 8.39 -12.97 -14.85
N ASP A 30 8.76 -14.23 -14.79
CA ASP A 30 8.14 -15.32 -14.05
C ASP A 30 8.04 -15.11 -12.53
N ASP A 31 9.02 -14.43 -11.93
CA ASP A 31 9.06 -14.11 -10.49
C ASP A 31 8.72 -12.64 -10.17
N CYS A 32 8.28 -11.87 -11.16
CA CYS A 32 7.94 -10.44 -11.06
C CYS A 32 9.11 -9.53 -10.62
N ARG A 33 10.38 -9.96 -10.77
CA ARG A 33 11.55 -9.18 -10.35
C ARG A 33 12.18 -8.34 -11.45
N ARG A 34 11.82 -8.59 -12.71
CA ARG A 34 12.34 -7.88 -13.88
C ARG A 34 11.23 -7.39 -14.79
N VAL A 35 11.32 -6.14 -15.19
CA VAL A 35 10.48 -5.58 -16.25
C VAL A 35 11.00 -6.05 -17.61
N LEU A 36 10.14 -6.70 -18.38
CA LEU A 36 10.42 -7.14 -19.75
C LEU A 36 9.82 -6.19 -20.80
N TYR A 37 8.74 -5.50 -20.44
CA TYR A 37 8.09 -4.50 -21.27
C TYR A 37 7.39 -3.45 -20.39
N MET A 38 7.41 -2.22 -20.85
CA MET A 38 6.65 -1.11 -20.27
C MET A 38 6.15 -0.21 -21.43
N SER A 39 4.89 0.21 -21.38
CA SER A 39 4.31 1.13 -22.35
C SER A 39 5.04 2.49 -22.35
N ALA A 40 4.99 3.21 -23.49
CA ALA A 40 5.65 4.50 -23.65
C ALA A 40 5.24 5.52 -22.57
N ARG A 41 3.96 5.49 -22.15
CA ARG A 41 3.46 6.29 -21.05
C ARG A 41 4.24 6.04 -19.74
N GLY A 42 4.44 4.77 -19.36
CA GLY A 42 5.16 4.44 -18.13
C GLY A 42 6.62 4.85 -18.16
N LEU A 43 7.29 4.64 -19.30
CA LEU A 43 8.68 5.09 -19.48
C LEU A 43 8.80 6.61 -19.36
N ALA A 44 7.85 7.36 -19.94
CA ALA A 44 7.80 8.82 -19.84
C ALA A 44 7.53 9.30 -18.38
N GLU A 45 6.60 8.68 -17.68
CA GLU A 45 6.30 9.01 -16.28
C GLU A 45 7.48 8.75 -15.34
N LEU A 46 8.23 7.66 -15.57
CA LEU A 46 9.43 7.34 -14.80
C LEU A 46 10.69 8.12 -15.26
N GLY A 47 10.65 8.78 -16.42
CA GLY A 47 11.80 9.50 -17.00
C GLY A 47 12.93 8.56 -17.37
N THR A 48 12.65 7.39 -17.94
CA THR A 48 13.61 6.31 -18.23
C THR A 48 13.34 5.66 -19.58
N THR A 49 14.21 4.75 -19.99
CA THR A 49 14.05 3.92 -21.20
C THR A 49 13.76 2.47 -20.83
N LEU A 50 13.21 1.70 -21.79
CA LEU A 50 12.98 0.27 -21.56
C LEU A 50 14.27 -0.49 -21.26
N ALA A 51 15.37 -0.13 -21.93
CA ALA A 51 16.67 -0.75 -21.68
C ALA A 51 17.15 -0.51 -20.25
N GLU A 52 17.06 0.73 -19.75
CA GLU A 52 17.44 1.09 -18.39
C GLU A 52 16.58 0.38 -17.35
N VAL A 53 15.24 0.41 -17.48
CA VAL A 53 14.34 -0.22 -16.51
C VAL A 53 14.50 -1.74 -16.48
N THR A 54 14.75 -2.37 -17.63
CA THR A 54 15.02 -3.81 -17.72
C THR A 54 16.36 -4.18 -17.06
N ALA A 55 17.37 -3.32 -17.19
CA ALA A 55 18.69 -3.53 -16.59
C ALA A 55 18.69 -3.42 -15.07
N LEU A 56 17.74 -2.69 -14.47
CA LEU A 56 17.62 -2.57 -13.00
C LEU A 56 17.32 -3.90 -12.31
N GLY A 57 16.60 -4.82 -12.97
CA GLY A 57 16.17 -6.04 -12.31
C GLY A 57 15.41 -5.75 -11.01
N GLU A 58 15.85 -6.32 -9.88
CA GLU A 58 15.21 -6.13 -8.57
C GLU A 58 15.31 -4.68 -8.05
N GLU A 59 16.33 -3.91 -8.45
CA GLU A 59 16.49 -2.52 -8.06
C GLU A 59 15.35 -1.61 -8.58
N TYR A 60 14.57 -2.09 -9.56
CA TYR A 60 13.39 -1.40 -10.07
C TYR A 60 12.42 -1.01 -8.95
N TYR A 61 12.16 -1.93 -8.03
CA TYR A 61 11.25 -1.68 -6.92
C TYR A 61 11.84 -0.69 -5.91
N ALA A 62 13.10 -0.86 -5.52
CA ALA A 62 13.76 0.04 -4.57
C ALA A 62 13.87 1.48 -5.10
N ARG A 63 13.98 1.64 -6.43
CA ARG A 63 14.12 2.94 -7.07
C ARG A 63 12.81 3.70 -7.21
N TYR A 64 11.74 3.01 -7.59
CA TYR A 64 10.49 3.66 -7.99
C TYR A 64 9.32 3.45 -7.03
N PHE A 65 9.40 2.54 -6.09
CA PHE A 65 8.28 2.25 -5.18
C PHE A 65 8.60 2.64 -3.74
N ASN A 66 7.56 3.03 -3.00
CA ASN A 66 7.72 3.31 -1.59
C ASN A 66 7.97 2.00 -0.81
N PRO A 67 9.16 1.83 -0.18
CA PRO A 67 9.50 0.59 0.51
C PRO A 67 8.60 0.33 1.73
N ASP A 68 8.05 1.38 2.35
CA ASP A 68 7.17 1.24 3.52
C ASP A 68 5.83 0.56 3.17
N GLU A 69 5.44 0.56 1.89
CA GLU A 69 4.21 -0.06 1.41
C GLU A 69 4.42 -1.48 0.84
N ALA A 70 5.64 -1.96 0.74
CA ALA A 70 5.94 -3.28 0.17
C ALA A 70 5.16 -4.41 0.85
N HIS A 71 4.92 -4.31 2.16
CA HIS A 71 4.13 -5.27 2.93
C HIS A 71 2.65 -5.35 2.51
N GLU A 72 2.11 -4.35 1.81
CA GLU A 72 0.72 -4.32 1.34
C GLU A 72 0.52 -5.07 0.03
N TYR A 73 1.44 -4.93 -0.92
CA TYR A 73 1.27 -5.50 -2.26
C TYR A 73 2.11 -6.75 -2.53
N VAL A 74 3.29 -6.90 -1.91
CA VAL A 74 4.16 -8.07 -2.15
C VAL A 74 3.45 -9.38 -1.83
N PRO A 75 2.73 -9.56 -0.69
CA PRO A 75 2.00 -10.79 -0.42
C PRO A 75 0.91 -11.10 -1.47
N LYS A 76 0.29 -10.07 -2.06
CA LYS A 76 -0.72 -10.24 -3.11
C LYS A 76 -0.10 -10.74 -4.41
N VAL A 77 1.08 -10.21 -4.78
CA VAL A 77 1.82 -10.65 -5.96
C VAL A 77 2.36 -12.07 -5.78
N VAL A 78 2.92 -12.39 -4.61
CA VAL A 78 3.35 -13.76 -4.27
C VAL A 78 2.17 -14.73 -4.36
N GLY A 79 1.04 -14.42 -3.73
CA GLY A 79 -0.17 -15.25 -3.79
C GLY A 79 -0.73 -15.40 -5.22
N LEU A 80 -0.59 -14.37 -6.08
CA LEU A 80 -0.93 -14.46 -7.50
C LEU A 80 -0.08 -15.51 -8.22
N LEU A 81 1.25 -15.50 -8.01
CA LEU A 81 2.17 -16.42 -8.63
C LEU A 81 1.98 -17.84 -8.11
N GLU A 82 1.79 -18.03 -6.80
CA GLU A 82 1.52 -19.32 -6.17
C GLU A 82 0.21 -19.95 -6.66
N ARG A 83 -0.85 -19.14 -6.75
CA ARG A 83 -2.16 -19.57 -7.26
C ARG A 83 -2.08 -19.94 -8.74
N ASN A 84 -1.29 -19.20 -9.50
CA ASN A 84 -0.99 -19.46 -10.91
C ASN A 84 -2.24 -19.74 -11.76
N ASP A 85 -3.28 -18.95 -11.56
CA ASP A 85 -4.57 -19.05 -12.24
C ASP A 85 -4.72 -17.88 -13.22
N LEU A 86 -4.82 -18.16 -14.53
CA LEU A 86 -4.93 -17.14 -15.58
C LEU A 86 -6.19 -16.28 -15.47
N SER A 87 -7.23 -16.75 -14.77
CA SER A 87 -8.46 -15.98 -14.55
C SER A 87 -8.39 -15.10 -13.31
N TYR A 88 -7.44 -15.35 -12.40
CA TYR A 88 -7.32 -14.63 -11.15
C TYR A 88 -6.57 -13.32 -11.32
N THR A 89 -7.10 -12.27 -10.71
CA THR A 89 -6.53 -10.93 -10.75
C THR A 89 -6.40 -10.39 -9.33
N VAL A 90 -5.31 -9.72 -9.04
CA VAL A 90 -5.11 -8.97 -7.81
C VAL A 90 -5.12 -7.49 -8.08
N THR A 91 -5.67 -6.72 -7.15
CA THR A 91 -5.68 -5.25 -7.20
C THR A 91 -5.13 -4.69 -5.90
N PHE A 92 -4.30 -3.66 -6.01
CA PHE A 92 -3.66 -3.01 -4.88
C PHE A 92 -3.32 -1.55 -5.17
N PHE A 93 -3.23 -0.77 -4.10
CA PHE A 93 -2.65 0.55 -4.15
C PHE A 93 -1.13 0.46 -3.96
N GLN A 94 -0.41 1.38 -4.58
CA GLN A 94 1.03 1.53 -4.40
C GLN A 94 1.44 2.98 -4.67
N GLN A 95 2.46 3.45 -4.00
CA GLN A 95 3.05 4.75 -4.26
C GLN A 95 4.25 4.59 -5.19
N VAL A 96 4.21 5.27 -6.33
CA VAL A 96 5.23 5.24 -7.36
C VAL A 96 5.89 6.60 -7.47
N ARG A 97 7.22 6.62 -7.46
CA ARG A 97 8.01 7.84 -7.67
C ARG A 97 8.12 8.12 -9.16
N THR A 98 7.59 9.26 -9.60
CA THR A 98 7.67 9.71 -10.98
C THR A 98 8.92 10.57 -11.17
N GLY A 99 9.79 10.16 -12.11
CA GLY A 99 11.08 10.81 -12.36
C GLY A 99 12.12 10.63 -11.25
N PRO A 100 13.41 11.07 -11.49
CA PRO A 100 14.53 10.80 -10.58
C PRO A 100 14.47 11.54 -9.25
N GLN A 101 13.68 12.63 -9.15
CA GLN A 101 13.53 13.47 -7.96
C GLN A 101 12.05 13.73 -7.62
N GLY A 102 11.13 12.98 -8.24
CA GLY A 102 9.70 13.14 -8.05
C GLY A 102 9.20 12.71 -6.67
N CYS A 103 8.06 13.25 -6.28
CA CYS A 103 7.32 12.78 -5.12
C CYS A 103 6.67 11.42 -5.44
N PHE A 104 6.36 10.67 -4.39
CA PHE A 104 5.53 9.48 -4.52
C PHE A 104 4.08 9.88 -4.88
N GLU A 105 3.55 9.25 -5.89
CA GLU A 105 2.18 9.43 -6.36
C GLU A 105 1.39 8.13 -6.21
N LEU A 106 0.13 8.23 -5.80
CA LEU A 106 -0.73 7.08 -5.58
C LEU A 106 -1.20 6.49 -6.90
N HIS A 107 -0.99 5.19 -7.08
CA HIS A 107 -1.45 4.41 -8.22
C HIS A 107 -2.36 3.27 -7.77
N LEU A 108 -3.39 2.99 -8.57
CA LEU A 108 -4.15 1.75 -8.50
C LEU A 108 -3.58 0.80 -9.54
N SER A 109 -3.09 -0.34 -9.10
CA SER A 109 -2.51 -1.36 -9.95
C SER A 109 -3.32 -2.64 -9.90
N THR A 110 -3.47 -3.28 -11.06
CA THR A 110 -4.08 -4.60 -11.18
C THR A 110 -3.14 -5.52 -11.94
N ALA A 111 -2.96 -6.75 -11.44
CA ALA A 111 -2.03 -7.70 -12.02
C ALA A 111 -2.64 -9.10 -12.14
N ARG A 112 -2.20 -9.84 -13.15
CA ARG A 112 -2.53 -11.24 -13.35
C ARG A 112 -1.39 -11.98 -14.05
N VAL A 113 -1.36 -13.31 -13.94
CA VAL A 113 -0.51 -14.15 -14.80
C VAL A 113 -0.97 -14.01 -16.23
N LEU A 114 -0.05 -13.62 -17.12
CA LEU A 114 -0.31 -13.41 -18.55
C LEU A 114 -0.06 -14.67 -19.40
N LEU A 115 0.98 -15.42 -19.04
CA LEU A 115 1.42 -16.60 -19.78
C LEU A 115 1.94 -17.66 -18.85
N GLN A 116 1.55 -18.93 -19.09
CA GLN A 116 2.09 -20.12 -18.44
C GLN A 116 2.95 -20.93 -19.40
N GLY A 117 4.02 -21.53 -18.90
CA GLY A 117 4.88 -22.44 -19.62
C GLY A 117 4.25 -23.82 -19.83
N GLN A 118 4.95 -24.66 -20.59
CA GLN A 118 4.49 -26.03 -20.90
C GLN A 118 4.36 -26.91 -19.65
N GLN A 119 5.09 -26.60 -18.57
CA GLN A 119 5.02 -27.29 -17.28
C GLN A 119 4.03 -26.63 -16.31
N GLY A 120 3.21 -25.70 -16.78
CA GLY A 120 2.22 -25.00 -15.99
C GLY A 120 2.76 -23.90 -15.05
N ARG A 121 4.06 -23.61 -15.05
CA ARG A 121 4.62 -22.51 -14.24
C ARG A 121 4.32 -21.13 -14.87
N PRO A 122 4.20 -20.05 -14.07
CA PRO A 122 4.12 -18.69 -14.62
C PRO A 122 5.36 -18.40 -15.47
N LEU A 123 5.18 -17.68 -16.58
CA LEU A 123 6.26 -17.16 -17.41
C LEU A 123 6.25 -15.65 -17.49
N LEU A 124 5.05 -15.07 -17.55
CA LEU A 124 4.84 -13.63 -17.63
C LEU A 124 3.69 -13.22 -16.72
N THR A 125 3.86 -12.07 -16.08
CA THR A 125 2.81 -11.35 -15.37
C THR A 125 2.58 -10.01 -16.06
N ILE A 126 1.31 -9.64 -16.27
CA ILE A 126 0.94 -8.29 -16.75
C ILE A 126 0.35 -7.48 -15.61
N CYS A 127 0.74 -6.22 -15.56
CA CYS A 127 0.20 -5.23 -14.65
C CYS A 127 -0.30 -4.02 -15.44
N LEU A 128 -1.49 -3.54 -15.10
CA LEU A 128 -2.00 -2.24 -15.54
C LEU A 128 -2.00 -1.32 -14.32
N SER A 129 -1.29 -0.19 -14.41
CA SER A 129 -1.16 0.79 -13.35
C SER A 129 -1.76 2.12 -13.80
N CYS A 130 -2.69 2.65 -13.01
CA CYS A 130 -3.34 3.92 -13.26
C CYS A 130 -3.02 4.89 -12.12
N ARG A 131 -2.46 6.05 -12.48
CA ARG A 131 -2.28 7.14 -11.53
C ARG A 131 -3.65 7.62 -11.05
N ILE A 132 -3.78 7.82 -9.75
CA ILE A 132 -4.99 8.39 -9.16
C ILE A 132 -4.78 9.90 -9.06
N ASP A 133 -5.76 10.66 -9.54
CA ASP A 133 -5.74 12.12 -9.52
C ASP A 133 -5.60 12.63 -8.06
N PRO A 134 -4.50 13.33 -7.73
CA PRO A 134 -4.26 13.82 -6.37
C PRO A 134 -5.28 14.91 -5.96
N ASP A 135 -5.84 15.63 -6.90
CA ASP A 135 -6.79 16.71 -6.64
C ASP A 135 -8.23 16.21 -6.39
N SER A 136 -8.47 14.92 -6.62
CA SER A 136 -9.75 14.30 -6.29
C SER A 136 -9.91 14.16 -4.77
N HIS A 137 -11.04 14.63 -4.22
CA HIS A 137 -11.37 14.42 -2.81
C HIS A 137 -11.47 12.92 -2.43
N ILE A 138 -11.70 12.04 -3.41
CA ILE A 138 -11.69 10.58 -3.23
C ILE A 138 -10.27 10.12 -2.93
N THR A 139 -9.26 10.63 -3.66
CA THR A 139 -7.84 10.32 -3.45
C THR A 139 -7.42 10.67 -2.02
N THR A 140 -7.78 11.87 -1.55
CA THR A 140 -7.50 12.31 -0.17
C THR A 140 -8.12 11.37 0.87
N LYS A 141 -9.35 10.88 0.62
CA LYS A 141 -10.02 9.92 1.51
C LYS A 141 -9.34 8.55 1.49
N VAL A 142 -8.97 8.06 0.30
CA VAL A 142 -8.26 6.77 0.15
C VAL A 142 -6.90 6.84 0.84
N GLN A 143 -6.12 7.92 0.62
CA GLN A 143 -4.84 8.11 1.28
C GLN A 143 -4.98 8.09 2.80
N ARG A 144 -5.95 8.81 3.35
CA ARG A 144 -6.21 8.80 4.79
C ARG A 144 -6.52 7.40 5.32
N LEU A 145 -7.32 6.59 4.60
CA LEU A 145 -7.62 5.21 5.00
C LEU A 145 -6.39 4.31 4.96
N LEU A 146 -5.51 4.49 3.98
CA LEU A 146 -4.24 3.77 3.90
C LEU A 146 -3.31 4.14 5.06
N ASP A 147 -3.20 5.43 5.37
CA ASP A 147 -2.40 5.94 6.49
C ASP A 147 -2.93 5.40 7.84
N GLU A 148 -4.27 5.41 8.03
CA GLU A 148 -4.93 4.84 9.21
C GLU A 148 -4.67 3.33 9.33
N ASN A 149 -4.72 2.57 8.23
CA ASN A 149 -4.44 1.14 8.22
C ASN A 149 -2.96 0.85 8.55
N THR A 150 -2.04 1.62 7.97
CA THR A 150 -0.61 1.51 8.25
C THR A 150 -0.32 1.82 9.72
N PHE A 151 -0.92 2.90 10.25
CA PHE A 151 -0.81 3.25 11.67
C PHE A 151 -1.36 2.15 12.59
N LEU A 152 -2.53 1.61 12.26
CA LEU A 152 -3.16 0.52 13.00
C LEU A 152 -2.23 -0.68 13.12
N ARG A 153 -1.64 -1.14 12.01
CA ARG A 153 -0.72 -2.29 11.99
C ARG A 153 0.54 -2.03 12.80
N ALA A 154 1.18 -0.87 12.60
CA ALA A 154 2.40 -0.51 13.31
C ALA A 154 2.20 -0.42 14.85
N HIS A 155 0.98 -0.08 15.28
CA HIS A 155 0.67 0.23 16.68
C HIS A 155 -0.25 -0.78 17.36
N ALA A 156 -0.68 -1.85 16.69
CA ALA A 156 -1.63 -2.85 17.21
C ALA A 156 -1.18 -3.45 18.55
N ALA A 157 0.09 -3.81 18.68
CA ALA A 157 0.63 -4.42 19.90
C ALA A 157 0.55 -3.46 21.11
N ARG A 158 0.87 -2.17 20.92
CA ARG A 158 0.78 -1.15 21.97
C ARG A 158 -0.67 -0.91 22.39
N PHE A 159 -1.56 -0.80 21.41
CA PHE A 159 -2.98 -0.60 21.67
C PHE A 159 -3.63 -1.80 22.36
N ALA A 160 -3.24 -3.03 22.02
CA ALA A 160 -3.70 -4.25 22.69
C ALA A 160 -3.38 -4.27 24.18
N GLY A 161 -2.28 -3.61 24.60
CA GLY A 161 -1.89 -3.46 26.01
C GLY A 161 -2.77 -2.50 26.82
N LEU A 162 -3.71 -1.77 26.19
CA LEU A 162 -4.62 -0.87 26.91
C LEU A 162 -5.77 -1.65 27.57
N THR A 163 -6.04 -1.31 28.83
CA THR A 163 -7.24 -1.77 29.53
C THR A 163 -8.51 -1.13 28.95
N LYS A 164 -9.68 -1.71 29.23
CA LYS A 164 -10.98 -1.15 28.85
C LYS A 164 -11.14 0.30 29.31
N ARG A 165 -10.68 0.63 30.53
CA ARG A 165 -10.75 1.98 31.08
C ARG A 165 -9.83 2.95 30.35
N GLU A 166 -8.61 2.54 30.03
CA GLU A 166 -7.67 3.36 29.27
C GLU A 166 -8.19 3.66 27.86
N ARG A 167 -8.86 2.70 27.20
CA ARG A 167 -9.52 2.91 25.90
C ARG A 167 -10.68 3.90 25.99
N GLN A 168 -11.50 3.82 27.04
CA GLN A 168 -12.58 4.81 27.30
C GLN A 168 -12.01 6.22 27.53
N VAL A 169 -10.93 6.33 28.29
CA VAL A 169 -10.24 7.61 28.54
C VAL A 169 -9.62 8.13 27.25
N LEU A 170 -9.00 7.28 26.43
CA LEU A 170 -8.44 7.65 25.12
C LEU A 170 -9.54 8.21 24.20
N ALA A 171 -10.69 7.53 24.09
CA ALA A 171 -11.83 8.00 23.31
C ALA A 171 -12.32 9.38 23.76
N GLY A 172 -12.40 9.61 25.08
CA GLY A 172 -12.83 10.88 25.62
C GLY A 172 -11.83 12.01 25.38
N ILE A 173 -10.52 11.75 25.59
CA ILE A 173 -9.47 12.71 25.25
C ILE A 173 -9.55 13.13 23.78
N SER A 174 -9.73 12.17 22.88
CA SER A 174 -9.78 12.41 21.44
C SER A 174 -11.05 13.18 21.01
N ARG A 175 -12.10 13.18 21.83
CA ARG A 175 -13.30 14.02 21.68
C ARG A 175 -13.13 15.40 22.36
N GLY A 176 -12.00 15.66 23.00
CA GLY A 176 -11.72 16.93 23.65
C GLY A 176 -12.20 17.03 25.09
N LEU A 177 -12.63 15.93 25.74
CA LEU A 177 -13.13 15.97 27.12
C LEU A 177 -12.00 16.23 28.12
N SER A 178 -12.28 17.11 29.08
CA SER A 178 -11.43 17.38 30.26
C SER A 178 -11.42 16.20 31.23
N SER A 179 -10.48 16.20 32.17
CA SER A 179 -10.46 15.18 33.24
C SER A 179 -11.70 15.22 34.14
N GLY A 180 -12.31 16.38 34.35
CA GLY A 180 -13.55 16.53 35.08
C GLY A 180 -14.74 15.89 34.36
N GLU A 181 -14.95 16.24 33.08
CA GLU A 181 -16.03 15.65 32.25
C GLU A 181 -15.87 14.13 32.10
N LEU A 182 -14.64 13.65 31.95
CA LEU A 182 -14.36 12.21 31.92
C LEU A 182 -14.66 11.53 33.27
N ALA A 183 -14.36 12.18 34.39
CA ALA A 183 -14.66 11.67 35.71
C ALA A 183 -16.16 11.47 35.92
N GLU A 184 -16.96 12.46 35.52
CA GLU A 184 -18.42 12.39 35.55
C GLU A 184 -18.96 11.29 34.61
N ALA A 185 -18.50 11.28 33.35
CA ALA A 185 -18.96 10.31 32.33
C ALA A 185 -18.59 8.85 32.69
N LEU A 186 -17.48 8.64 33.39
CA LEU A 186 -17.00 7.30 33.76
C LEU A 186 -17.33 6.92 35.20
N PHE A 187 -17.96 7.80 35.98
CA PHE A 187 -18.30 7.59 37.41
C PHE A 187 -17.08 7.26 38.26
N ILE A 188 -15.99 8.03 38.11
CA ILE A 188 -14.74 7.90 38.87
C ILE A 188 -14.21 9.28 39.28
N SER A 189 -13.20 9.34 40.14
CA SER A 189 -12.59 10.63 40.50
C SER A 189 -11.71 11.19 39.37
N ALA A 190 -11.58 12.53 39.30
CA ALA A 190 -10.68 13.19 38.36
C ALA A 190 -9.22 12.69 38.53
N GLN A 191 -8.77 12.45 39.78
CA GLN A 191 -7.46 11.89 40.07
C GLN A 191 -7.27 10.48 39.47
N THR A 192 -8.34 9.66 39.46
CA THR A 192 -8.33 8.34 38.80
C THR A 192 -8.22 8.48 37.29
N VAL A 193 -8.93 9.45 36.67
CA VAL A 193 -8.80 9.77 35.26
C VAL A 193 -7.37 10.16 34.91
N ASP A 194 -6.73 11.04 35.71
CA ASP A 194 -5.35 11.48 35.47
C ASP A 194 -4.35 10.31 35.58
N THR A 195 -4.62 9.37 36.46
CA THR A 195 -3.84 8.12 36.56
C THR A 195 -3.98 7.30 35.27
N HIS A 196 -5.20 7.11 34.75
CA HIS A 196 -5.41 6.42 33.47
C HIS A 196 -4.78 7.16 32.30
N ARG A 197 -4.86 8.51 32.25
CA ARG A 197 -4.20 9.34 31.24
C ARG A 197 -2.67 9.15 31.22
N ARG A 198 -2.05 9.08 32.38
CA ARG A 198 -0.61 8.83 32.51
C ARG A 198 -0.25 7.42 32.03
N ASN A 199 -0.99 6.41 32.47
CA ASN A 199 -0.72 5.01 32.13
C ASN A 199 -0.91 4.75 30.63
N LEU A 200 -1.98 5.29 30.01
CA LEU A 200 -2.21 5.13 28.57
C LEU A 200 -1.09 5.77 27.74
N ARG A 201 -0.62 6.99 28.13
CA ARG A 201 0.49 7.66 27.44
C ARG A 201 1.78 6.86 27.53
N GLN A 202 2.06 6.29 28.70
CA GLN A 202 3.22 5.42 28.88
C GLN A 202 3.14 4.16 28.02
N LYS A 203 1.98 3.49 27.96
CA LYS A 203 1.77 2.28 27.16
C LYS A 203 1.83 2.56 25.66
N LEU A 204 1.24 3.67 25.22
CA LEU A 204 1.26 4.09 23.82
C LEU A 204 2.59 4.76 23.42
N GLN A 205 3.44 5.09 24.40
CA GLN A 205 4.74 5.76 24.21
C GLN A 205 4.59 7.11 23.50
N THR A 206 3.53 7.85 23.78
CA THR A 206 3.29 9.18 23.23
C THR A 206 2.69 10.15 24.23
N THR A 207 3.06 11.43 24.09
CA THR A 207 2.45 12.55 24.80
C THR A 207 1.67 13.48 23.85
N SER A 208 1.79 13.27 22.56
CA SER A 208 1.17 14.10 21.51
C SER A 208 -0.35 13.88 21.49
N ALA A 209 -1.12 14.99 21.60
CA ALA A 209 -2.58 14.95 21.46
C ALA A 209 -3.00 14.53 20.05
N PHE A 210 -2.21 14.91 19.04
CA PHE A 210 -2.42 14.50 17.64
C PHE A 210 -2.31 12.98 17.48
N GLU A 211 -1.23 12.39 18.01
CA GLU A 211 -1.00 10.95 17.92
C GLU A 211 -2.02 10.13 18.74
N LEU A 212 -2.46 10.63 19.89
CA LEU A 212 -3.58 10.02 20.64
C LEU A 212 -4.87 10.04 19.80
N GLY A 213 -5.11 11.12 19.04
CA GLY A 213 -6.22 11.20 18.10
C GLY A 213 -6.08 10.19 16.94
N GLN A 214 -4.87 9.95 16.45
CA GLN A 214 -4.62 8.91 15.44
C GLN A 214 -4.94 7.51 15.98
N TYR A 215 -4.49 7.18 17.20
CA TYR A 215 -4.88 5.93 17.87
C TYR A 215 -6.39 5.77 17.99
N ALA A 216 -7.10 6.83 18.39
CA ALA A 216 -8.55 6.74 18.57
C ALA A 216 -9.30 6.52 17.24
N ARG A 217 -8.85 7.12 16.14
CA ARG A 217 -9.42 6.91 14.80
C ARG A 217 -9.06 5.53 14.26
N ALA A 218 -7.77 5.18 14.22
CA ALA A 218 -7.29 3.94 13.62
C ALA A 218 -7.85 2.67 14.31
N PHE A 219 -8.23 2.77 15.59
CA PHE A 219 -8.81 1.66 16.36
C PHE A 219 -10.31 1.84 16.65
N ASP A 220 -11.02 2.64 15.84
CA ASP A 220 -12.48 2.80 15.86
C ASP A 220 -13.06 3.18 17.25
N LEU A 221 -12.37 4.05 17.99
CA LEU A 221 -12.87 4.58 19.25
C LEU A 221 -13.73 5.85 19.10
N ILE A 222 -13.59 6.53 17.96
CA ILE A 222 -14.31 7.77 17.62
C ILE A 222 -14.66 7.80 16.14
#